data_e68cb58a7fa7eca43ad24340f910e121
#
_entry.id   e68cb58a7fa7eca43ad24340f910e121
#
_cell.length_a   1.000
_cell.length_b   1.000
_cell.length_c   1.000
_cell.angle_alpha   90.00
_cell.angle_beta   90.00
_cell.angle_gamma   90.00
#
_symmetry.space_group_name_H-M   'P 1'
#
loop_
_entity.id
_entity.type
_entity.pdbx_description
1 polymer ?
#
loop_
_entity_poly.entity_id
_entity_poly.type
_entity_poly.pdbx_seq_one_letter_code
_entity_poly.pdbx_strand_id
1 'polypeptide(L)'
;MYKLLNYGDFLSLKEAEKEMEYYSSRYHFDGYELIQFTEQDYTSLEEKIIGYHLRFFPSWMEFYKEDFFSLAQEYEEKKYWKSMCGGEHSKEELLDYYRRELAIAEKLKVKYVVFHACNIKVRESVSYQFSYTDWEVLAQVISIINTLFDEKEYSFQLLFENLWWPGLKLNNKEKTKYLWDGIHYNRKGFILDTGHMINCDWEIKNKKEAVEYIKKNLEILGEYKNYIYGMHLNLSLSGEYVREAIRTHRNKNYSTEEIMKGIYQHIGNIDYHDAFDEESIVEVIQSLPLRYLVYEFIAYSKEELEAKIQRQDKSLENLFVQMKHLERKIGKILIPRSIKFWQKYILSMGI
;
A
#
# COMPACT_ATOMS: atom_id res chain seq x y z
N MET A 1 4.72 -13.94 -9.62
CA MET A 1 4.09 -12.99 -8.68
C MET A 1 4.58 -13.34 -7.28
N TYR A 2 5.06 -12.37 -6.51
CA TYR A 2 5.45 -12.57 -5.11
C TYR A 2 4.21 -12.55 -4.23
N LYS A 3 4.06 -13.53 -3.32
CA LYS A 3 3.08 -13.53 -2.24
C LYS A 3 3.75 -12.95 -1.00
N LEU A 4 3.30 -11.79 -0.54
CA LEU A 4 3.91 -11.05 0.55
C LEU A 4 2.93 -10.89 1.73
N LEU A 5 3.49 -10.66 2.92
CA LEU A 5 2.74 -10.25 4.11
C LEU A 5 3.20 -8.85 4.52
N ASN A 6 2.27 -7.97 4.90
CA ASN A 6 2.63 -6.69 5.50
C ASN A 6 3.32 -6.90 6.86
N TYR A 7 4.28 -6.05 7.18
CA TYR A 7 5.06 -6.17 8.41
C TYR A 7 5.38 -4.79 9.02
N GLY A 8 4.90 -4.57 10.23
CA GLY A 8 5.29 -3.40 11.04
C GLY A 8 6.41 -3.76 12.02
N ASP A 9 7.37 -2.88 12.18
CA ASP A 9 8.60 -3.10 12.95
C ASP A 9 8.44 -2.94 14.47
N PHE A 10 7.44 -3.61 15.05
CA PHE A 10 7.13 -3.53 16.48
C PHE A 10 7.92 -4.50 17.38
N LEU A 11 8.63 -5.46 16.76
CA LEU A 11 9.43 -6.47 17.47
C LEU A 11 10.92 -6.16 17.34
N SER A 12 11.74 -6.72 18.24
CA SER A 12 13.20 -6.71 18.04
C SER A 12 13.60 -7.48 16.77
N LEU A 13 14.71 -7.16 16.13
CA LEU A 13 15.19 -7.84 14.91
C LEU A 13 15.23 -9.36 15.04
N LYS A 14 15.64 -9.87 16.19
CA LYS A 14 15.71 -11.32 16.44
C LYS A 14 14.33 -11.98 16.50
N GLU A 15 13.35 -11.28 17.04
CA GLU A 15 11.95 -11.74 17.07
C GLU A 15 11.32 -11.61 15.69
N ALA A 16 11.58 -10.50 14.98
CA ALA A 16 11.15 -10.27 13.60
C ALA A 16 11.66 -11.37 12.66
N GLU A 17 12.95 -11.75 12.75
CA GLU A 17 13.53 -12.83 11.96
C GLU A 17 12.78 -14.16 12.17
N LYS A 18 12.53 -14.51 13.44
CA LYS A 18 11.81 -15.75 13.78
C LYS A 18 10.38 -15.75 13.31
N GLU A 19 9.70 -14.61 13.43
CA GLU A 19 8.31 -14.46 12.98
C GLU A 19 8.23 -14.54 11.45
N MET A 20 9.09 -13.83 10.74
CA MET A 20 9.20 -13.91 9.28
C MET A 20 9.49 -15.34 8.81
N GLU A 21 10.42 -16.04 9.45
CA GLU A 21 10.72 -17.43 9.13
C GLU A 21 9.52 -18.35 9.37
N TYR A 22 8.79 -18.14 10.47
CA TYR A 22 7.59 -18.89 10.79
C TYR A 22 6.51 -18.75 9.71
N TYR A 23 6.15 -17.51 9.33
CA TYR A 23 5.10 -17.29 8.33
C TYR A 23 5.53 -17.71 6.94
N SER A 24 6.80 -17.48 6.54
CA SER A 24 7.32 -17.94 5.26
C SER A 24 7.29 -19.46 5.14
N SER A 25 7.72 -20.18 6.18
CA SER A 25 7.74 -21.65 6.17
C SER A 25 6.34 -22.25 6.18
N ARG A 26 5.42 -21.66 6.98
CA ARG A 26 4.09 -22.23 7.21
C ARG A 26 3.08 -21.88 6.12
N TYR A 27 3.14 -20.64 5.62
CA TYR A 27 2.13 -20.10 4.70
C TYR A 27 2.70 -19.75 3.32
N HIS A 28 3.98 -20.07 3.08
CA HIS A 28 4.66 -19.92 1.80
C HIS A 28 4.68 -18.47 1.29
N PHE A 29 4.92 -17.50 2.18
CA PHE A 29 5.21 -16.14 1.77
C PHE A 29 6.63 -16.06 1.18
N ASP A 30 6.75 -15.36 0.05
CA ASP A 30 8.03 -15.11 -0.62
C ASP A 30 8.86 -14.02 0.06
N GLY A 31 8.21 -13.20 0.91
CA GLY A 31 8.82 -12.12 1.67
C GLY A 31 7.79 -11.18 2.27
N TYR A 32 8.25 -9.98 2.61
CA TYR A 32 7.48 -9.01 3.39
C TYR A 32 7.50 -7.63 2.74
N GLU A 33 6.41 -6.87 2.96
CA GLU A 33 6.38 -5.44 2.78
C GLU A 33 6.53 -4.78 4.15
N LEU A 34 7.64 -4.07 4.34
CA LEU A 34 7.97 -3.43 5.61
C LEU A 34 7.39 -2.02 5.68
N ILE A 35 6.66 -1.70 6.75
CA ILE A 35 6.40 -0.33 7.19
C ILE A 35 7.20 -0.09 8.48
N GLN A 36 8.06 0.94 8.48
CA GLN A 36 8.98 1.17 9.57
C GLN A 36 8.53 2.33 10.46
N PHE A 37 8.41 2.07 11.75
CA PHE A 37 8.06 3.03 12.79
C PHE A 37 9.21 3.34 13.73
N THR A 38 10.25 2.51 13.72
CA THR A 38 11.43 2.61 14.58
C THR A 38 12.70 2.87 13.75
N GLU A 39 13.83 3.08 14.42
CA GLU A 39 15.13 3.25 13.76
C GLU A 39 15.92 1.92 13.66
N GLN A 40 15.26 0.77 13.71
CA GLN A 40 15.93 -0.53 13.60
C GLN A 40 16.55 -0.71 12.21
N ASP A 41 17.75 -1.27 12.16
CA ASP A 41 18.44 -1.59 10.90
C ASP A 41 18.11 -3.01 10.42
N TYR A 42 17.24 -3.11 9.43
CA TYR A 42 16.80 -4.37 8.83
C TYR A 42 17.76 -4.96 7.77
N THR A 43 18.98 -4.43 7.62
CA THR A 43 19.93 -4.89 6.61
C THR A 43 20.26 -6.38 6.72
N SER A 44 20.26 -6.96 7.92
CA SER A 44 20.45 -8.40 8.12
C SER A 44 19.29 -9.26 7.58
N LEU A 45 18.14 -8.66 7.31
CA LEU A 45 16.92 -9.30 6.78
C LEU A 45 16.59 -8.82 5.36
N GLU A 46 17.53 -8.17 4.64
CA GLU A 46 17.28 -7.56 3.33
C GLU A 46 16.68 -8.55 2.32
N GLU A 47 17.08 -9.83 2.35
CA GLU A 47 16.55 -10.85 1.45
C GLU A 47 15.07 -11.20 1.69
N LYS A 48 14.57 -10.91 2.90
CA LYS A 48 13.17 -11.13 3.27
C LYS A 48 12.27 -9.92 2.97
N ILE A 49 12.86 -8.72 2.88
CA ILE A 49 12.12 -7.47 2.63
C ILE A 49 12.05 -7.19 1.14
N ILE A 50 10.89 -7.40 0.55
CA ILE A 50 10.66 -7.25 -0.90
C ILE A 50 10.09 -5.88 -1.24
N GLY A 51 9.21 -5.35 -0.39
CA GLY A 51 8.59 -4.03 -0.51
C GLY A 51 8.85 -3.17 0.72
N TYR A 52 8.77 -1.86 0.54
CA TYR A 52 8.86 -0.90 1.63
C TYR A 52 7.70 0.10 1.52
N HIS A 53 6.89 0.17 2.57
CA HIS A 53 5.78 1.10 2.64
C HIS A 53 6.22 2.38 3.32
N LEU A 54 6.22 3.50 2.58
CA LEU A 54 6.55 4.82 3.12
C LEU A 54 5.50 5.25 4.14
N ARG A 55 5.96 5.95 5.18
CA ARG A 55 5.07 6.46 6.22
C ARG A 55 4.04 7.41 5.64
N PHE A 56 2.77 7.20 5.99
CA PHE A 56 1.70 8.11 5.64
C PHE A 56 1.55 9.22 6.69
N PHE A 57 1.60 10.48 6.23
CA PHE A 57 1.25 11.64 7.01
C PHE A 57 -0.06 12.21 6.47
N PRO A 58 -1.21 12.06 7.17
CA PRO A 58 -2.51 12.33 6.56
C PRO A 58 -2.72 13.81 6.16
N SER A 59 -2.17 14.77 6.89
CA SER A 59 -2.34 16.21 6.64
C SER A 59 -1.05 16.89 6.17
N TRP A 60 -0.35 16.27 5.25
CA TRP A 60 0.97 16.73 4.81
C TRP A 60 0.92 17.98 3.91
N MET A 61 -0.18 18.22 3.19
CA MET A 61 -0.24 19.24 2.13
C MET A 61 -0.03 20.66 2.64
N GLU A 62 -0.75 21.06 3.71
CA GLU A 62 -0.60 22.39 4.30
C GLU A 62 0.83 22.58 4.83
N PHE A 63 1.41 21.53 5.41
CA PHE A 63 2.79 21.58 5.90
C PHE A 63 3.80 21.71 4.75
N TYR A 64 3.62 20.96 3.68
CA TYR A 64 4.45 21.04 2.48
C TYR A 64 4.35 22.40 1.78
N LYS A 65 3.17 23.02 1.79
CA LYS A 65 2.96 24.39 1.31
C LYS A 65 3.43 25.47 2.28
N GLU A 66 3.83 25.11 3.49
CA GLU A 66 4.16 26.02 4.58
C GLU A 66 3.00 26.96 4.97
N ASP A 67 1.75 26.49 4.78
CA ASP A 67 0.55 27.18 5.25
C ASP A 67 0.31 26.89 6.74
N PHE A 68 1.21 27.43 7.55
CA PHE A 68 1.17 27.25 9.00
C PHE A 68 -0.05 27.91 9.67
N PHE A 69 -0.69 28.85 8.98
CA PHE A 69 -1.94 29.45 9.47
C PHE A 69 -3.08 28.42 9.42
N SER A 70 -3.27 27.76 8.27
CA SER A 70 -4.29 26.71 8.15
C SER A 70 -4.00 25.51 9.06
N LEU A 71 -2.73 25.14 9.23
CA LEU A 71 -2.33 24.09 10.18
C LEU A 71 -2.68 24.47 11.64
N ALA A 72 -2.44 25.72 12.04
CA ALA A 72 -2.79 26.17 13.39
C ALA A 72 -4.30 26.24 13.63
N GLN A 73 -5.10 26.41 12.59
CA GLN A 73 -6.56 26.33 12.68
C GLN A 73 -7.06 24.87 12.78
N GLU A 74 -6.42 23.95 12.07
CA GLU A 74 -6.75 22.51 12.11
C GLU A 74 -6.26 21.85 13.40
N TYR A 75 -4.99 22.11 13.75
CA TYR A 75 -4.35 21.58 14.95
C TYR A 75 -4.05 22.71 15.93
N GLU A 76 -4.86 22.83 16.93
CA GLU A 76 -4.72 23.84 17.99
C GLU A 76 -3.35 23.79 18.68
N GLU A 77 -2.71 22.60 18.71
CA GLU A 77 -1.40 22.38 19.31
C GLU A 77 -0.40 21.79 18.31
N LYS A 78 0.80 22.38 18.22
CA LYS A 78 1.89 21.91 17.36
C LYS A 78 2.34 20.47 17.63
N LYS A 79 2.08 19.94 18.82
CA LYS A 79 2.43 18.53 19.14
C LYS A 79 1.87 17.51 18.15
N TYR A 80 0.75 17.84 17.48
CA TYR A 80 0.15 16.96 16.47
C TYR A 80 0.81 17.07 15.09
N TRP A 81 1.54 18.16 14.78
CA TRP A 81 2.08 18.41 13.45
C TRP A 81 3.07 17.32 13.04
N LYS A 82 3.97 16.92 13.95
CA LYS A 82 4.96 15.90 13.67
C LYS A 82 4.33 14.56 13.23
N SER A 83 3.29 14.12 13.91
CA SER A 83 2.62 12.85 13.63
C SER A 83 1.67 12.93 12.43
N MET A 84 1.02 14.07 12.20
CA MET A 84 0.01 14.24 11.16
C MET A 84 0.57 14.80 9.85
N CYS A 85 1.67 15.58 9.93
CA CYS A 85 2.21 16.31 8.78
C CYS A 85 3.67 15.97 8.43
N GLY A 86 4.38 15.26 9.30
CA GLY A 86 5.76 14.84 9.06
C GLY A 86 6.84 15.82 9.54
N GLY A 87 6.47 16.92 10.20
CA GLY A 87 7.42 17.90 10.75
C GLY A 87 6.76 18.94 11.64
N GLU A 88 7.54 19.91 12.16
CA GLU A 88 7.08 20.94 13.10
C GLU A 88 7.41 22.38 12.67
N HIS A 89 8.42 22.59 11.81
CA HIS A 89 8.98 23.92 11.54
C HIS A 89 9.03 24.28 10.05
N SER A 90 9.33 23.32 9.16
CA SER A 90 9.47 23.59 7.73
C SER A 90 9.15 22.36 6.89
N LYS A 91 8.78 22.56 5.64
CA LYS A 91 8.57 21.46 4.68
C LYS A 91 9.81 20.57 4.49
N GLU A 92 11.01 21.10 4.74
CA GLU A 92 12.24 20.32 4.61
C GLU A 92 12.29 19.15 5.61
N GLU A 93 11.68 19.28 6.79
CA GLU A 93 11.58 18.17 7.75
C GLU A 93 10.79 16.98 7.16
N LEU A 94 9.68 17.26 6.48
CA LEU A 94 8.91 16.23 5.76
C LEU A 94 9.70 15.61 4.61
N LEU A 95 10.36 16.46 3.80
CA LEU A 95 11.19 15.98 2.69
C LEU A 95 12.37 15.14 3.21
N ASP A 96 13.05 15.58 4.27
CA ASP A 96 14.15 14.84 4.88
C ASP A 96 13.69 13.52 5.52
N TYR A 97 12.46 13.49 6.05
CA TYR A 97 11.86 12.25 6.52
C TYR A 97 11.75 11.24 5.36
N TYR A 98 11.13 11.63 4.24
CA TYR A 98 11.01 10.76 3.07
C TYR A 98 12.37 10.42 2.45
N ARG A 99 13.33 11.36 2.38
CA ARG A 99 14.70 11.05 1.90
C ARG A 99 15.36 9.95 2.72
N ARG A 100 15.18 9.96 4.06
CA ARG A 100 15.69 8.88 4.93
C ARG A 100 15.02 7.55 4.65
N GLU A 101 13.70 7.50 4.54
CA GLU A 101 12.98 6.26 4.20
C GLU A 101 13.38 5.71 2.83
N LEU A 102 13.49 6.57 1.81
CA LEU A 102 13.97 6.18 0.48
C LEU A 102 15.43 5.67 0.51
N ALA A 103 16.29 6.25 1.36
CA ALA A 103 17.66 5.76 1.55
C ALA A 103 17.69 4.40 2.25
N ILE A 104 16.79 4.15 3.22
CA ILE A 104 16.63 2.84 3.87
C ILE A 104 16.15 1.81 2.84
N ALA A 105 15.12 2.13 2.06
CA ALA A 105 14.59 1.26 1.02
C ALA A 105 15.66 0.87 -0.01
N GLU A 106 16.51 1.84 -0.44
CA GLU A 106 17.64 1.59 -1.34
C GLU A 106 18.71 0.70 -0.69
N LYS A 107 19.04 0.94 0.59
CA LYS A 107 19.98 0.13 1.36
C LYS A 107 19.49 -1.31 1.51
N LEU A 108 18.19 -1.52 1.72
CA LEU A 108 17.55 -2.83 1.80
C LEU A 108 17.36 -3.50 0.43
N LYS A 109 17.68 -2.80 -0.68
CA LYS A 109 17.53 -3.30 -2.05
C LYS A 109 16.12 -3.79 -2.37
N VAL A 110 15.11 -3.13 -1.80
CA VAL A 110 13.72 -3.51 -2.03
C VAL A 110 13.37 -3.41 -3.52
N LYS A 111 12.36 -4.15 -3.96
CA LYS A 111 11.92 -4.13 -5.35
C LYS A 111 10.98 -2.95 -5.63
N TYR A 112 10.26 -2.50 -4.62
CA TYR A 112 9.33 -1.37 -4.74
C TYR A 112 9.17 -0.63 -3.41
N VAL A 113 8.73 0.61 -3.52
CA VAL A 113 8.23 1.42 -2.41
C VAL A 113 6.80 1.83 -2.67
N VAL A 114 5.99 1.95 -1.61
CA VAL A 114 4.58 2.38 -1.69
C VAL A 114 4.46 3.80 -1.17
N PHE A 115 3.69 4.63 -1.86
CA PHE A 115 3.34 5.98 -1.46
C PHE A 115 1.83 6.20 -1.52
N HIS A 116 1.22 6.61 -0.40
CA HIS A 116 -0.18 7.01 -0.33
C HIS A 116 -0.41 8.35 -1.05
N ALA A 117 -1.00 8.31 -2.24
CA ALA A 117 -1.26 9.52 -3.03
C ALA A 117 -2.56 10.24 -2.56
N CYS A 118 -2.61 10.66 -1.32
CA CYS A 118 -3.79 11.17 -0.63
C CYS A 118 -3.43 12.28 0.37
N ASN A 119 -4.40 13.14 0.72
CA ASN A 119 -4.33 14.07 1.84
C ASN A 119 -5.69 14.18 2.51
N ILE A 120 -5.70 14.25 3.84
CA ILE A 120 -6.91 14.38 4.65
C ILE A 120 -6.63 15.15 5.93
N LYS A 121 -7.47 16.12 6.28
CA LYS A 121 -7.46 16.74 7.59
C LYS A 121 -8.18 15.87 8.61
N VAL A 122 -7.76 15.95 9.86
CA VAL A 122 -8.34 15.14 10.94
C VAL A 122 -9.85 15.36 11.07
N ARG A 123 -10.32 16.62 10.97
CA ARG A 123 -11.76 16.94 11.01
C ARG A 123 -12.53 16.38 9.82
N GLU A 124 -11.90 16.33 8.65
CA GLU A 124 -12.51 15.84 7.42
C GLU A 124 -12.72 14.33 7.45
N SER A 125 -11.83 13.58 8.16
CA SER A 125 -11.95 12.12 8.27
C SER A 125 -13.24 11.69 8.98
N VAL A 126 -13.79 12.52 9.88
CA VAL A 126 -15.04 12.26 10.61
C VAL A 126 -16.26 12.95 9.98
N SER A 127 -16.07 14.09 9.31
CA SER A 127 -17.17 14.87 8.71
C SER A 127 -17.46 14.52 7.26
N TYR A 128 -16.47 13.99 6.55
CA TYR A 128 -16.47 13.79 5.09
C TYR A 128 -16.78 15.08 4.31
N GLN A 129 -16.36 16.22 4.85
CA GLN A 129 -16.43 17.53 4.20
C GLN A 129 -15.01 17.96 3.85
N PHE A 130 -14.59 17.68 2.61
CA PHE A 130 -13.22 17.85 2.16
C PHE A 130 -12.96 19.27 1.68
N SER A 131 -11.84 19.87 2.11
CA SER A 131 -11.38 21.18 1.67
C SER A 131 -10.71 21.13 0.30
N TYR A 132 -10.15 19.98 -0.09
CA TYR A 132 -9.46 19.79 -1.34
C TYR A 132 -10.17 18.81 -2.25
N THR A 133 -10.10 19.06 -3.55
CA THR A 133 -10.47 18.12 -4.60
C THR A 133 -9.36 17.10 -4.86
N ASP A 134 -9.69 15.97 -5.48
CA ASP A 134 -8.69 15.00 -5.92
C ASP A 134 -7.60 15.65 -6.80
N TRP A 135 -7.97 16.58 -7.68
CA TRP A 135 -7.03 17.28 -8.57
C TRP A 135 -6.00 18.10 -7.82
N GLU A 136 -6.41 18.84 -6.80
CA GLU A 136 -5.52 19.65 -5.98
C GLU A 136 -4.54 18.79 -5.19
N VAL A 137 -5.02 17.67 -4.64
CA VAL A 137 -4.17 16.71 -3.94
C VAL A 137 -3.18 16.07 -4.91
N LEU A 138 -3.63 15.59 -6.07
CA LEU A 138 -2.74 14.98 -7.06
C LEU A 138 -1.69 15.95 -7.59
N ALA A 139 -2.02 17.24 -7.77
CA ALA A 139 -1.03 18.25 -8.13
C ALA A 139 0.08 18.38 -7.09
N GLN A 140 -0.25 18.32 -5.78
CA GLN A 140 0.75 18.39 -4.73
C GLN A 140 1.52 17.06 -4.59
N VAL A 141 0.88 15.91 -4.83
CA VAL A 141 1.58 14.60 -4.91
C VAL A 141 2.64 14.64 -6.02
N ILE A 142 2.29 15.16 -7.20
CA ILE A 142 3.25 15.34 -8.30
C ILE A 142 4.42 16.23 -7.85
N SER A 143 4.13 17.35 -7.19
CA SER A 143 5.15 18.29 -6.71
C SER A 143 6.12 17.64 -5.73
N ILE A 144 5.63 17.00 -4.66
CA ILE A 144 6.49 16.41 -3.63
C ILE A 144 7.29 15.22 -4.18
N ILE A 145 6.68 14.38 -4.98
CA ILE A 145 7.35 13.21 -5.56
C ILE A 145 8.44 13.63 -6.54
N ASN A 146 8.17 14.58 -7.44
CA ASN A 146 9.21 15.06 -8.34
C ASN A 146 10.36 15.74 -7.58
N THR A 147 10.06 16.49 -6.51
CA THR A 147 11.11 17.05 -5.63
C THR A 147 12.01 15.96 -5.06
N LEU A 148 11.44 14.85 -4.58
CA LEU A 148 12.20 13.76 -3.95
C LEU A 148 12.96 12.87 -4.97
N PHE A 149 12.40 12.66 -6.16
CA PHE A 149 12.91 11.70 -7.12
C PHE A 149 13.74 12.33 -8.25
N ASP A 150 13.64 13.64 -8.51
CA ASP A 150 14.52 14.34 -9.45
C ASP A 150 15.92 14.56 -8.86
N GLU A 151 16.06 14.51 -7.54
CA GLU A 151 17.36 14.65 -6.84
C GLU A 151 18.27 13.44 -6.99
N LYS A 152 17.68 12.23 -7.14
CA LYS A 152 18.42 10.97 -7.13
C LYS A 152 17.68 9.86 -7.87
N GLU A 153 18.43 9.07 -8.64
CA GLU A 153 17.93 7.80 -9.16
C GLU A 153 17.95 6.72 -8.08
N TYR A 154 16.86 5.94 -8.03
CA TYR A 154 16.70 4.79 -7.16
C TYR A 154 16.56 3.49 -7.96
N SER A 155 16.92 2.35 -7.35
CA SER A 155 16.86 1.04 -8.03
C SER A 155 15.46 0.41 -8.01
N PHE A 156 14.62 0.80 -7.06
CA PHE A 156 13.29 0.24 -6.84
C PHE A 156 12.21 0.92 -7.71
N GLN A 157 11.03 0.31 -7.75
CA GLN A 157 9.84 0.85 -8.37
C GLN A 157 9.03 1.69 -7.37
N LEU A 158 8.51 2.84 -7.77
CA LEU A 158 7.57 3.63 -6.98
C LEU A 158 6.14 3.22 -7.33
N LEU A 159 5.37 2.76 -6.36
CA LEU A 159 3.97 2.37 -6.52
C LEU A 159 3.07 3.35 -5.76
N PHE A 160 2.15 3.98 -6.47
CA PHE A 160 1.14 4.86 -5.88
C PHE A 160 -0.05 4.05 -5.44
N GLU A 161 -0.42 4.21 -4.18
CA GLU A 161 -1.56 3.54 -3.58
C GLU A 161 -2.81 4.43 -3.61
N ASN A 162 -3.95 3.81 -3.87
CA ASN A 162 -5.27 4.44 -3.79
C ASN A 162 -5.80 4.47 -2.36
N LEU A 163 -6.46 5.58 -2.01
CA LEU A 163 -7.25 5.70 -0.78
C LEU A 163 -8.67 6.21 -1.11
N TRP A 164 -9.58 6.16 -0.13
CA TRP A 164 -10.96 6.63 -0.29
C TRP A 164 -11.13 8.15 -0.06
N TRP A 165 -10.11 8.80 0.47
CA TRP A 165 -10.06 10.25 0.68
C TRP A 165 -9.58 11.01 -0.57
N PRO A 166 -9.55 12.36 -0.57
CA PRO A 166 -9.09 13.12 -1.72
C PRO A 166 -7.67 12.75 -2.16
N GLY A 167 -7.52 12.52 -3.47
CA GLY A 167 -6.29 12.08 -4.09
C GLY A 167 -6.52 10.97 -5.12
N LEU A 168 -5.66 9.96 -5.15
CA LEU A 168 -5.76 8.81 -6.03
C LEU A 168 -6.75 7.79 -5.49
N LYS A 169 -7.79 7.48 -6.27
CA LYS A 169 -8.81 6.46 -5.91
C LYS A 169 -8.83 5.27 -6.87
N LEU A 170 -8.09 5.33 -7.97
CA LEU A 170 -8.10 4.34 -9.05
C LEU A 170 -9.52 4.01 -9.58
N ASN A 171 -10.40 5.02 -9.61
CA ASN A 171 -11.78 4.92 -10.11
C ASN A 171 -12.12 5.98 -11.16
N ASN A 172 -11.12 6.74 -11.62
CA ASN A 172 -11.26 7.78 -12.62
C ASN A 172 -10.01 7.82 -13.52
N LYS A 173 -10.21 7.60 -14.83
CA LYS A 173 -9.13 7.52 -15.82
C LYS A 173 -8.35 8.83 -15.95
N GLU A 174 -9.05 9.97 -16.02
CA GLU A 174 -8.39 11.28 -16.22
C GLU A 174 -7.51 11.66 -15.03
N LYS A 175 -7.98 11.43 -13.80
CA LYS A 175 -7.19 11.69 -12.59
C LYS A 175 -5.97 10.78 -12.50
N THR A 176 -6.15 9.48 -12.82
CA THR A 176 -5.05 8.51 -12.88
C THR A 176 -4.02 8.90 -13.95
N LYS A 177 -4.51 9.32 -15.14
CA LYS A 177 -3.64 9.84 -16.21
C LYS A 177 -2.87 11.07 -15.77
N TYR A 178 -3.54 12.02 -15.10
CA TYR A 178 -2.90 13.26 -14.64
C TYR A 178 -1.73 12.99 -13.69
N LEU A 179 -1.92 12.12 -12.70
CA LEU A 179 -0.85 11.69 -11.82
C LEU A 179 0.26 11.00 -12.63
N TRP A 180 -0.10 10.04 -13.48
CA TRP A 180 0.86 9.30 -14.31
C TRP A 180 1.75 10.18 -15.15
N ASP A 181 1.14 11.12 -15.87
CA ASP A 181 1.88 12.01 -16.79
C ASP A 181 2.72 13.05 -16.03
N GLY A 182 2.28 13.48 -14.84
CA GLY A 182 2.96 14.48 -14.04
C GLY A 182 4.20 13.98 -13.29
N ILE A 183 4.31 12.68 -13.04
CA ILE A 183 5.48 12.11 -12.36
C ILE A 183 6.63 11.87 -13.32
N HIS A 184 7.81 12.42 -13.02
CA HIS A 184 9.02 12.30 -13.84
C HIS A 184 9.69 10.93 -13.71
N TYR A 185 9.63 10.31 -12.54
CA TYR A 185 10.27 9.02 -12.27
C TYR A 185 9.75 7.92 -13.20
N ASN A 186 10.64 7.27 -13.95
CA ASN A 186 10.25 6.32 -14.99
C ASN A 186 9.85 4.93 -14.45
N ARG A 187 10.39 4.54 -13.28
CA ARG A 187 10.09 3.24 -12.64
C ARG A 187 8.88 3.37 -11.72
N LYS A 188 7.74 3.83 -12.25
CA LYS A 188 6.50 4.04 -11.50
C LYS A 188 5.43 3.02 -11.85
N GLY A 189 4.42 2.92 -10.99
CA GLY A 189 3.25 2.08 -11.18
C GLY A 189 2.20 2.39 -10.13
N PHE A 190 1.23 1.50 -10.02
CA PHE A 190 0.18 1.56 -9.01
C PHE A 190 0.19 0.28 -8.18
N ILE A 191 -0.20 0.40 -6.93
CA ILE A 191 -0.61 -0.70 -6.08
C ILE A 191 -2.08 -0.48 -5.74
N LEU A 192 -2.90 -1.48 -6.00
CA LEU A 192 -4.34 -1.45 -5.74
C LEU A 192 -4.59 -1.96 -4.33
N ASP A 193 -4.99 -1.10 -3.42
CA ASP A 193 -5.60 -1.54 -2.18
C ASP A 193 -7.10 -1.76 -2.40
N THR A 194 -7.53 -3.01 -2.14
CA THR A 194 -8.90 -3.45 -2.39
C THR A 194 -9.87 -2.93 -1.34
N GLY A 195 -9.47 -2.85 -0.07
CA GLY A 195 -10.27 -2.27 1.01
C GLY A 195 -10.47 -0.78 0.82
N HIS A 196 -9.41 -0.05 0.48
CA HIS A 196 -9.48 1.38 0.17
C HIS A 196 -10.40 1.68 -1.04
N MET A 197 -10.33 0.84 -2.07
CA MET A 197 -11.24 1.01 -3.22
C MET A 197 -12.69 0.79 -2.81
N ILE A 198 -12.99 -0.24 -2.01
CA ILE A 198 -14.34 -0.53 -1.51
C ILE A 198 -14.85 0.63 -0.64
N ASN A 199 -14.01 1.25 0.18
CA ASN A 199 -14.34 2.40 1.01
C ASN A 199 -14.71 3.67 0.23
N CYS A 200 -14.50 3.69 -1.10
CA CYS A 200 -14.99 4.78 -1.97
C CYS A 200 -16.51 4.72 -2.22
N ASP A 201 -17.18 3.59 -1.96
CA ASP A 201 -18.63 3.42 -2.14
C ASP A 201 -19.26 2.79 -0.89
N TRP A 202 -19.97 3.59 -0.13
CA TRP A 202 -20.59 3.17 1.15
C TRP A 202 -21.83 2.30 0.97
N GLU A 203 -22.30 2.09 -0.25
CA GLU A 203 -23.48 1.26 -0.53
C GLU A 203 -23.13 -0.22 -0.73
N ILE A 204 -21.85 -0.57 -0.83
CA ILE A 204 -21.37 -1.96 -0.93
C ILE A 204 -21.66 -2.71 0.38
N LYS A 205 -22.41 -3.82 0.29
CA LYS A 205 -22.91 -4.56 1.46
C LYS A 205 -22.27 -5.93 1.66
N ASN A 206 -21.69 -6.48 0.61
CA ASN A 206 -21.15 -7.84 0.65
C ASN A 206 -19.94 -8.01 -0.29
N LYS A 207 -19.24 -9.12 -0.13
CA LYS A 207 -17.99 -9.42 -0.84
C LYS A 207 -18.17 -9.52 -2.36
N LYS A 208 -19.33 -10.03 -2.84
CA LYS A 208 -19.59 -10.13 -4.30
C LYS A 208 -19.79 -8.75 -4.91
N GLU A 209 -20.57 -7.89 -4.26
CA GLU A 209 -20.71 -6.49 -4.68
C GLU A 209 -19.35 -5.77 -4.69
N ALA A 210 -18.49 -6.05 -3.71
CA ALA A 210 -17.14 -5.50 -3.65
C ALA A 210 -16.30 -5.92 -4.87
N VAL A 211 -16.31 -7.21 -5.23
CA VAL A 211 -15.60 -7.71 -6.44
C VAL A 211 -16.13 -7.03 -7.70
N GLU A 212 -17.44 -6.93 -7.88
CA GLU A 212 -18.03 -6.30 -9.06
C GLU A 212 -17.70 -4.79 -9.11
N TYR A 213 -17.68 -4.12 -7.97
CA TYR A 213 -17.26 -2.72 -7.89
C TYR A 213 -15.80 -2.54 -8.31
N ILE A 214 -14.89 -3.40 -7.83
CA ILE A 214 -13.47 -3.38 -8.23
C ILE A 214 -13.35 -3.60 -9.74
N LYS A 215 -14.00 -4.63 -10.31
CA LYS A 215 -13.99 -4.91 -11.76
C LYS A 215 -14.43 -3.71 -12.57
N LYS A 216 -15.56 -3.09 -12.20
CA LYS A 216 -16.09 -1.89 -12.86
C LYS A 216 -15.07 -0.74 -12.87
N ASN A 217 -14.40 -0.48 -11.74
CA ASN A 217 -13.40 0.58 -11.66
C ASN A 217 -12.14 0.27 -12.50
N LEU A 218 -11.71 -1.00 -12.55
CA LEU A 218 -10.62 -1.41 -13.42
C LEU A 218 -10.96 -1.24 -14.92
N GLU A 219 -12.21 -1.43 -15.32
CA GLU A 219 -12.66 -1.13 -16.69
C GLU A 219 -12.63 0.37 -16.99
N ILE A 220 -13.04 1.22 -16.03
CA ILE A 220 -12.96 2.69 -16.14
C ILE A 220 -11.52 3.17 -16.34
N LEU A 221 -10.54 2.54 -15.70
CA LEU A 221 -9.12 2.90 -15.84
C LEU A 221 -8.58 2.65 -17.25
N GLY A 222 -9.19 1.75 -18.02
CA GLY A 222 -8.73 1.42 -19.37
C GLY A 222 -7.29 0.90 -19.38
N GLU A 223 -6.40 1.55 -20.16
CA GLU A 223 -4.99 1.17 -20.28
C GLU A 223 -4.20 1.32 -18.96
N TYR A 224 -4.61 2.21 -18.06
CA TYR A 224 -3.88 2.45 -16.80
C TYR A 224 -3.92 1.27 -15.85
N LYS A 225 -4.90 0.37 -15.95
CA LYS A 225 -4.89 -0.89 -15.21
C LYS A 225 -3.65 -1.75 -15.49
N ASN A 226 -3.02 -1.60 -16.67
CA ASN A 226 -1.82 -2.33 -17.03
C ASN A 226 -0.56 -1.86 -16.28
N TYR A 227 -0.66 -0.79 -15.51
CA TYR A 227 0.39 -0.28 -14.64
C TYR A 227 0.15 -0.59 -13.16
N ILE A 228 -0.89 -1.38 -12.84
CA ILE A 228 -1.12 -1.90 -11.49
C ILE A 228 -0.24 -3.13 -11.31
N TYR A 229 0.89 -2.97 -10.64
CA TYR A 229 1.89 -4.02 -10.44
C TYR A 229 1.84 -4.67 -9.07
N GLY A 230 1.18 -4.02 -8.11
CA GLY A 230 0.95 -4.54 -6.77
C GLY A 230 -0.54 -4.56 -6.41
N MET A 231 -0.88 -5.39 -5.43
CA MET A 231 -2.20 -5.41 -4.82
C MET A 231 -2.04 -5.62 -3.31
N HIS A 232 -2.57 -4.70 -2.51
CA HIS A 232 -2.88 -4.90 -1.11
C HIS A 232 -4.24 -5.59 -1.04
N LEU A 233 -4.21 -6.88 -0.73
CA LEU A 233 -5.42 -7.69 -0.71
C LEU A 233 -5.96 -7.78 0.70
N ASN A 234 -6.99 -7.00 0.94
CA ASN A 234 -7.74 -6.94 2.18
C ASN A 234 -9.21 -6.58 1.89
N LEU A 235 -10.06 -6.67 2.89
CA LEU A 235 -11.48 -6.34 2.80
C LEU A 235 -11.90 -5.44 3.95
N SER A 236 -12.52 -4.30 3.62
CA SER A 236 -13.11 -3.37 4.57
C SER A 236 -14.53 -2.99 4.12
N LEU A 237 -15.56 -3.72 4.58
CA LEU A 237 -16.99 -3.44 4.29
C LEU A 237 -17.57 -2.52 5.37
N SER A 238 -17.14 -1.27 5.38
CA SER A 238 -17.41 -0.29 6.44
C SER A 238 -18.57 0.68 6.16
N GLY A 239 -19.26 0.52 5.02
CA GLY A 239 -20.23 1.51 4.54
C GLY A 239 -21.32 1.88 5.54
N GLU A 240 -21.85 0.92 6.32
CA GLU A 240 -22.85 1.19 7.36
C GLU A 240 -22.26 2.08 8.48
N TYR A 241 -21.07 1.74 8.95
CA TYR A 241 -20.35 2.54 9.95
C TYR A 241 -20.08 3.96 9.45
N VAL A 242 -19.61 4.11 8.23
CA VAL A 242 -19.29 5.42 7.63
C VAL A 242 -20.53 6.30 7.54
N ARG A 243 -21.65 5.77 7.04
CA ARG A 243 -22.93 6.51 6.97
C ARG A 243 -23.39 6.98 8.35
N GLU A 244 -23.31 6.11 9.36
CA GLU A 244 -23.67 6.44 10.74
C GLU A 244 -22.73 7.48 11.34
N ALA A 245 -21.40 7.33 11.13
CA ALA A 245 -20.40 8.29 11.57
C ALA A 245 -20.65 9.68 10.96
N ILE A 246 -20.88 9.77 9.65
CA ILE A 246 -21.21 11.03 8.97
C ILE A 246 -22.48 11.64 9.58
N ARG A 247 -23.55 10.88 9.73
CA ARG A 247 -24.81 11.36 10.33
C ARG A 247 -24.59 11.93 11.72
N THR A 248 -23.74 11.29 12.51
CA THR A 248 -23.51 11.64 13.91
C THR A 248 -22.56 12.83 14.06
N HIS A 249 -21.53 12.93 13.20
CA HIS A 249 -20.40 13.83 13.42
C HIS A 249 -20.34 15.02 12.48
N ARG A 250 -20.97 14.96 11.29
CA ARG A 250 -20.81 15.95 10.20
C ARG A 250 -21.00 17.42 10.64
N ASN A 251 -21.97 17.66 11.52
CA ASN A 251 -22.35 19.01 11.93
C ASN A 251 -21.91 19.33 13.37
N LYS A 252 -21.08 18.49 13.98
CA LYS A 252 -20.58 18.71 15.33
C LYS A 252 -19.24 19.45 15.28
N ASN A 253 -19.09 20.38 16.18
CA ASN A 253 -17.84 21.12 16.35
C ASN A 253 -17.04 20.48 17.49
N TYR A 254 -16.13 19.58 17.13
CA TYR A 254 -15.20 18.95 18.06
C TYR A 254 -13.91 19.76 18.16
N SER A 255 -13.28 19.81 19.33
CA SER A 255 -11.88 20.19 19.43
C SER A 255 -10.96 19.17 18.75
N THR A 256 -9.78 19.58 18.35
CA THR A 256 -8.80 18.65 17.79
C THR A 256 -8.46 17.54 18.77
N GLU A 257 -8.35 17.85 20.07
CA GLU A 257 -8.07 16.85 21.10
C GLU A 257 -9.17 15.78 21.20
N GLU A 258 -10.44 16.16 21.08
CA GLU A 258 -11.56 15.21 21.11
C GLU A 258 -11.51 14.25 19.90
N ILE A 259 -11.20 14.76 18.71
CA ILE A 259 -11.06 13.93 17.52
C ILE A 259 -9.85 13.02 17.67
N MET A 260 -8.69 13.54 18.06
CA MET A 260 -7.44 12.79 18.18
C MET A 260 -7.53 11.63 19.19
N LYS A 261 -8.33 11.77 20.25
CA LYS A 261 -8.57 10.69 21.21
C LYS A 261 -9.26 9.47 20.60
N GLY A 262 -10.09 9.67 19.55
CA GLY A 262 -10.85 8.60 18.92
C GLY A 262 -10.41 8.24 17.49
N ILE A 263 -9.46 9.00 16.91
CA ILE A 263 -9.16 8.92 15.48
C ILE A 263 -8.70 7.53 15.03
N TYR A 264 -7.82 6.89 15.76
CA TYR A 264 -7.31 5.56 15.40
C TYR A 264 -8.41 4.49 15.44
N GLN A 265 -9.30 4.57 16.42
CA GLN A 265 -10.47 3.68 16.48
C GLN A 265 -11.43 3.96 15.33
N HIS A 266 -11.66 5.24 15.01
CA HIS A 266 -12.52 5.65 13.89
C HIS A 266 -11.97 5.12 12.56
N ILE A 267 -10.69 5.34 12.28
CA ILE A 267 -10.05 4.83 11.06
C ILE A 267 -10.05 3.31 11.03
N GLY A 268 -9.71 2.63 12.14
CA GLY A 268 -9.74 1.17 12.22
C GLY A 268 -11.13 0.55 12.06
N ASN A 269 -12.22 1.30 12.28
CA ASN A 269 -13.58 0.86 11.97
C ASN A 269 -13.95 1.06 10.48
N ILE A 270 -13.27 1.95 9.78
CA ILE A 270 -13.43 2.16 8.34
C ILE A 270 -12.57 1.16 7.57
N ASP A 271 -11.33 1.06 7.98
CA ASP A 271 -10.27 0.36 7.29
C ASP A 271 -9.67 -0.72 8.20
N TYR A 272 -10.45 -1.81 8.37
CA TYR A 272 -10.14 -2.85 9.35
C TYR A 272 -9.36 -4.05 8.79
N HIS A 273 -9.05 -4.04 7.49
CA HIS A 273 -8.17 -5.00 6.81
C HIS A 273 -8.44 -6.47 7.19
N ASP A 274 -9.65 -6.95 6.92
CA ASP A 274 -9.98 -8.38 7.06
C ASP A 274 -9.56 -9.18 5.82
N ALA A 275 -9.62 -10.50 5.90
CA ALA A 275 -9.36 -11.36 4.77
C ALA A 275 -10.41 -11.18 3.66
N PHE A 276 -9.95 -11.08 2.42
CA PHE A 276 -10.81 -11.09 1.24
C PHE A 276 -11.12 -12.54 0.84
N ASP A 277 -11.99 -13.19 1.60
CA ASP A 277 -12.34 -14.60 1.46
C ASP A 277 -13.54 -14.84 0.51
N GLU A 278 -13.48 -14.23 -0.69
CA GLU A 278 -14.42 -14.39 -1.80
C GLU A 278 -13.68 -14.90 -3.05
N GLU A 279 -14.02 -16.10 -3.53
CA GLU A 279 -13.28 -16.78 -4.61
C GLU A 279 -13.25 -15.98 -5.91
N SER A 280 -14.29 -15.19 -6.20
CA SER A 280 -14.35 -14.39 -7.44
C SER A 280 -13.30 -13.27 -7.51
N ILE A 281 -12.60 -12.95 -6.41
CA ILE A 281 -11.45 -12.02 -6.43
C ILE A 281 -10.30 -12.53 -7.29
N VAL A 282 -10.20 -13.84 -7.50
CA VAL A 282 -9.20 -14.46 -8.38
C VAL A 282 -9.28 -13.90 -9.80
N GLU A 283 -10.48 -13.62 -10.30
CA GLU A 283 -10.66 -13.03 -11.64
C GLU A 283 -10.05 -11.62 -11.73
N VAL A 284 -10.18 -10.82 -10.66
CA VAL A 284 -9.54 -9.49 -10.56
C VAL A 284 -8.01 -9.65 -10.59
N ILE A 285 -7.47 -10.52 -9.74
CA ILE A 285 -6.03 -10.78 -9.64
C ILE A 285 -5.46 -11.21 -11.01
N GLN A 286 -6.16 -12.11 -11.70
CA GLN A 286 -5.73 -12.63 -13.02
C GLN A 286 -5.86 -11.59 -14.15
N SER A 287 -6.71 -10.58 -14.00
CA SER A 287 -6.91 -9.52 -15.00
C SER A 287 -5.82 -8.44 -14.98
N LEU A 288 -4.92 -8.46 -14.00
CA LEU A 288 -3.89 -7.46 -13.76
C LEU A 288 -2.48 -8.05 -13.93
N PRO A 289 -1.48 -7.26 -14.38
CA PRO A 289 -0.10 -7.71 -14.52
C PRO A 289 0.65 -7.69 -13.17
N LEU A 290 0.04 -8.26 -12.14
CA LEU A 290 0.57 -8.21 -10.78
C LEU A 290 1.93 -8.90 -10.65
N ARG A 291 2.86 -8.20 -10.00
CA ARG A 291 4.15 -8.71 -9.55
C ARG A 291 4.16 -9.00 -8.06
N TYR A 292 3.35 -8.25 -7.30
CA TYR A 292 3.29 -8.27 -5.84
C TYR A 292 1.85 -8.42 -5.39
N LEU A 293 1.56 -9.45 -4.60
CA LEU A 293 0.29 -9.67 -3.91
C LEU A 293 0.59 -9.65 -2.41
N VAL A 294 0.24 -8.56 -1.76
CA VAL A 294 0.47 -8.35 -0.33
C VAL A 294 -0.81 -8.70 0.42
N TYR A 295 -0.72 -9.62 1.36
CA TYR A 295 -1.75 -9.82 2.36
C TYR A 295 -1.60 -8.72 3.40
N GLU A 296 -2.45 -7.72 3.33
CA GLU A 296 -2.36 -6.57 4.21
C GLU A 296 -3.45 -6.65 5.27
N PHE A 297 -3.07 -7.16 6.43
CA PHE A 297 -4.00 -7.37 7.53
C PHE A 297 -3.67 -6.50 8.73
N ILE A 298 -4.72 -6.03 9.41
CA ILE A 298 -4.65 -5.56 10.79
C ILE A 298 -5.11 -6.71 11.68
N ALA A 299 -4.27 -7.18 12.59
CA ALA A 299 -4.57 -8.26 13.52
C ALA A 299 -4.01 -7.93 14.91
N TYR A 300 -4.76 -8.23 15.93
CA TYR A 300 -4.40 -7.93 17.32
C TYR A 300 -3.82 -9.13 18.06
N SER A 301 -3.79 -10.29 17.41
CA SER A 301 -3.13 -11.50 17.93
C SER A 301 -2.59 -12.35 16.78
N LYS A 302 -1.66 -13.25 17.12
CA LYS A 302 -1.12 -14.22 16.17
C LYS A 302 -2.21 -15.14 15.62
N GLU A 303 -3.11 -15.59 16.48
CA GLU A 303 -4.23 -16.48 16.14
C GLU A 303 -5.18 -15.81 15.14
N GLU A 304 -5.45 -14.51 15.33
CA GLU A 304 -6.27 -13.73 14.40
C GLU A 304 -5.59 -13.59 13.05
N LEU A 305 -4.30 -13.24 13.02
CA LEU A 305 -3.52 -13.13 11.80
C LEU A 305 -3.51 -14.46 11.02
N GLU A 306 -3.24 -15.57 11.72
CA GLU A 306 -3.25 -16.89 11.12
C GLU A 306 -4.64 -17.27 10.55
N ALA A 307 -5.71 -16.93 11.27
CA ALA A 307 -7.08 -17.17 10.79
C ALA A 307 -7.40 -16.36 9.53
N LYS A 308 -6.95 -15.09 9.44
CA LYS A 308 -7.10 -14.25 8.24
C LYS A 308 -6.30 -14.83 7.08
N ILE A 309 -5.04 -15.21 7.28
CA ILE A 309 -4.19 -15.85 6.25
C ILE A 309 -4.87 -17.12 5.72
N GLN A 310 -5.35 -18.00 6.61
CA GLN A 310 -5.97 -19.27 6.20
C GLN A 310 -7.27 -19.06 5.40
N ARG A 311 -8.11 -18.10 5.79
CA ARG A 311 -9.33 -17.77 5.05
C ARG A 311 -9.00 -17.25 3.65
N GLN A 312 -8.03 -16.35 3.54
CA GLN A 312 -7.63 -15.78 2.25
C GLN A 312 -6.92 -16.81 1.37
N ASP A 313 -6.03 -17.64 1.92
CA ASP A 313 -5.38 -18.73 1.19
C ASP A 313 -6.40 -19.71 0.61
N LYS A 314 -7.46 -20.02 1.35
CA LYS A 314 -8.54 -20.90 0.88
C LYS A 314 -9.27 -20.30 -0.31
N SER A 315 -9.57 -19.01 -0.31
CA SER A 315 -10.24 -18.35 -1.44
C SER A 315 -9.35 -18.24 -2.69
N LEU A 316 -8.02 -18.27 -2.49
CA LEU A 316 -7.02 -18.19 -3.57
C LEU A 316 -6.41 -19.53 -3.97
N GLU A 317 -6.89 -20.65 -3.42
CA GLU A 317 -6.30 -21.98 -3.66
C GLU A 317 -6.19 -22.30 -5.15
N ASN A 318 -7.23 -22.04 -5.92
CA ASN A 318 -7.25 -22.26 -7.36
C ASN A 318 -6.19 -21.42 -8.11
N LEU A 319 -5.97 -20.18 -7.68
CA LEU A 319 -4.94 -19.30 -8.24
C LEU A 319 -3.55 -19.88 -8.03
N PHE A 320 -3.20 -20.28 -6.83
CA PHE A 320 -1.88 -20.81 -6.49
C PHE A 320 -1.62 -22.17 -7.15
N VAL A 321 -2.65 -23.02 -7.30
CA VAL A 321 -2.54 -24.29 -8.04
C VAL A 321 -2.22 -24.03 -9.52
N GLN A 322 -2.91 -23.07 -10.15
CA GLN A 322 -2.67 -22.70 -11.55
C GLN A 322 -1.27 -22.09 -11.74
N MET A 323 -0.82 -21.23 -10.85
CA MET A 323 0.52 -20.64 -10.90
C MET A 323 1.61 -21.70 -10.81
N LYS A 324 1.54 -22.62 -9.84
CA LYS A 324 2.48 -23.77 -9.72
C LYS A 324 2.49 -24.65 -10.98
N HIS A 325 1.34 -24.82 -11.62
CA HIS A 325 1.25 -25.58 -12.87
C HIS A 325 1.94 -24.86 -14.03
N LEU A 326 1.77 -23.55 -14.16
CA LEU A 326 2.44 -22.70 -15.15
C LEU A 326 3.96 -22.71 -14.96
N GLU A 327 4.44 -22.52 -13.74
CA GLU A 327 5.87 -22.57 -13.41
C GLU A 327 6.50 -23.93 -13.81
N ARG A 328 5.82 -25.02 -13.51
CA ARG A 328 6.27 -26.36 -13.93
C ARG A 328 6.32 -26.53 -15.46
N LYS A 329 5.38 -25.92 -16.20
CA LYS A 329 5.39 -25.92 -17.67
C LYS A 329 6.52 -25.07 -18.23
N ILE A 330 6.70 -23.86 -17.71
CA ILE A 330 7.74 -22.92 -18.14
C ILE A 330 9.13 -23.50 -17.80
N GLY A 331 9.32 -24.04 -16.59
CA GLY A 331 10.57 -24.70 -16.19
C GLY A 331 10.92 -25.90 -17.09
N LYS A 332 9.92 -26.64 -17.59
CA LYS A 332 10.13 -27.71 -18.58
C LYS A 332 10.51 -27.17 -19.98
N ILE A 333 10.05 -25.97 -20.33
CA ILE A 333 10.32 -25.31 -21.62
C ILE A 333 11.68 -24.61 -21.59
N LEU A 334 12.05 -24.00 -20.45
CA LEU A 334 13.27 -23.21 -20.27
C LEU A 334 14.50 -24.05 -19.85
N ILE A 335 14.40 -25.38 -19.75
CA ILE A 335 15.58 -26.25 -19.75
C ILE A 335 15.86 -26.63 -21.22
N PRO A 336 16.60 -25.81 -21.99
CA PRO A 336 16.94 -26.17 -23.34
C PRO A 336 17.89 -27.39 -23.32
N ARG A 337 17.76 -28.27 -24.26
CA ARG A 337 18.75 -29.32 -24.55
C ARG A 337 20.19 -28.77 -24.63
N SER A 338 20.37 -27.47 -24.77
CA SER A 338 21.67 -26.76 -24.80
C SER A 338 22.48 -26.79 -23.48
N ILE A 339 21.84 -26.84 -22.29
CA ILE A 339 22.60 -26.91 -21.01
C ILE A 339 23.25 -28.30 -20.86
N LYS A 340 22.60 -29.38 -21.34
CA LYS A 340 23.24 -30.71 -21.42
C LYS A 340 24.40 -30.73 -22.41
N PHE A 341 24.37 -29.90 -23.45
CA PHE A 341 25.46 -29.75 -24.41
C PHE A 341 26.67 -29.04 -23.82
N TRP A 342 26.47 -27.96 -23.07
CA TRP A 342 27.52 -27.22 -22.42
C TRP A 342 28.17 -27.95 -21.24
N GLN A 343 27.41 -28.71 -20.44
CA GLN A 343 27.98 -29.59 -19.41
C GLN A 343 28.83 -30.70 -19.99
N LYS A 344 28.42 -31.27 -21.13
CA LYS A 344 29.23 -32.27 -21.84
C LYS A 344 30.49 -31.67 -22.47
N TYR A 345 30.43 -30.39 -22.91
CA TYR A 345 31.55 -29.69 -23.52
C TYR A 345 32.60 -29.28 -22.47
N ILE A 346 32.20 -28.80 -21.29
CA ILE A 346 33.08 -28.46 -20.17
C ILE A 346 33.76 -29.75 -19.62
N LEU A 347 33.02 -30.84 -19.49
CA LEU A 347 33.60 -32.11 -19.05
C LEU A 347 34.56 -32.74 -20.09
N SER A 348 34.45 -32.36 -21.36
CA SER A 348 35.37 -32.85 -22.43
C SER A 348 36.65 -32.00 -22.54
N MET A 349 36.72 -30.81 -21.90
CA MET A 349 37.88 -29.94 -21.93
C MET A 349 38.83 -30.11 -20.72
N GLY A 350 38.49 -30.99 -19.75
CA GLY A 350 39.42 -31.34 -18.66
C GLY A 350 39.81 -30.21 -17.71
N ILE A 351 38.87 -29.24 -17.45
CA ILE A 351 39.01 -28.17 -16.48
C ILE A 351 38.05 -28.38 -15.31
#